data_1a8195c8e45ae1931d1101ea7712ce71
#
_entry.id   1a8195c8e45ae1931d1101ea7712ce71
#
_cell.length_a   1.000
_cell.length_b   1.000
_cell.length_c   1.000
_cell.angle_alpha   90.00
_cell.angle_beta   90.00
_cell.angle_gamma   90.00
#
_symmetry.space_group_name_H-M   'P 1'
#
loop_
_entity.id
_entity.type
_entity.pdbx_description
1 polymer ?
#
loop_
_entity_poly.entity_id
_entity_poly.type
_entity_poly.pdbx_seq_one_letter_code
_entity_poly.pdbx_strand_id
1 'polypeptide(L)'
;MSSSTEADHGAASSDDAAVAGAREKASAADRGSGSGPAAGAPPPAGPGAERSVPRWRRSLRPYLLIVPALLLTGGILYPFGLGLYYTVFDFAASKPQPDFTGLENYRRIFTDSSFWDSAWVTVLYAVGAAAVETVLGVAVALLLHRSTLVGRVLEKVLILPLMIAPVIAAIIWKLMLQPSVGVVNHLLRPFGLGGVQWTDTPTGALLSSIAVDVWVYTPFVAILALAGLRSLPASPFEAAAVDGAGWWFTFRKLTMPMLWPYVLVAVIFRFMDSLKVFDIIYALTEGGPGDSTVVLQIRAYLEAIRFQRYSFGLSYMIVLWAVVYLAAMVLVRYLGRIQNRAAEVSR
;
A
#
# COMPACT_ATOMS: atom_id res chain seq x y z
N MET A 1 10.84 54.48 -52.82
CA MET A 1 11.24 53.50 -53.82
C MET A 1 10.55 52.20 -53.43
N SER A 2 9.43 52.04 -54.02
CA SER A 2 9.00 51.13 -55.09
C SER A 2 9.04 49.70 -54.61
N SER A 3 8.03 48.99 -54.55
CA SER A 3 6.91 48.56 -55.39
C SER A 3 6.84 47.07 -55.17
N SER A 4 5.84 46.44 -55.03
CA SER A 4 4.61 46.08 -55.69
C SER A 4 4.37 44.60 -55.39
N THR A 5 3.17 44.31 -54.95
CA THR A 5 2.14 43.72 -55.76
C THR A 5 2.16 42.17 -55.85
N GLU A 6 1.04 41.66 -55.44
CA GLU A 6 0.03 40.82 -56.09
C GLU A 6 0.12 39.34 -55.82
N ALA A 7 -0.93 38.89 -55.15
CA ALA A 7 -1.97 37.97 -55.60
C ALA A 7 -1.53 36.53 -55.85
N ASP A 8 -2.14 35.55 -55.24
CA ASP A 8 -3.19 34.82 -55.94
C ASP A 8 -3.96 33.85 -55.01
N HIS A 9 -5.19 33.74 -55.32
CA HIS A 9 -6.29 32.92 -54.91
C HIS A 9 -6.07 31.39 -54.95
N GLY A 10 -6.73 30.72 -54.06
CA GLY A 10 -7.56 29.59 -54.52
C GLY A 10 -7.01 28.21 -54.27
N ALA A 11 -7.53 27.58 -53.28
CA ALA A 11 -7.94 26.15 -53.31
C ALA A 11 -8.73 25.77 -52.05
N ALA A 12 -9.96 26.25 -51.94
CA ALA A 12 -10.97 25.52 -51.19
C ALA A 12 -11.75 24.67 -52.19
N SER A 13 -12.28 23.54 -51.75
CA SER A 13 -13.24 22.71 -52.50
C SER A 13 -12.69 21.55 -53.31
N SER A 14 -12.52 20.42 -52.71
CA SER A 14 -12.65 19.13 -53.37
C SER A 14 -13.24 17.97 -52.52
N ASP A 15 -13.54 18.16 -51.24
CA ASP A 15 -14.06 17.08 -50.41
C ASP A 15 -15.58 17.12 -50.15
N ASP A 16 -16.26 18.21 -50.42
CA ASP A 16 -17.74 18.31 -50.23
C ASP A 16 -18.56 17.78 -51.42
N ALA A 17 -17.95 17.58 -52.56
CA ALA A 17 -18.64 17.09 -53.78
C ALA A 17 -18.76 15.52 -53.83
N ALA A 18 -18.01 14.81 -53.03
CA ALA A 18 -18.01 13.33 -53.04
C ALA A 18 -19.12 12.70 -52.17
N VAL A 19 -19.67 13.42 -51.21
CA VAL A 19 -20.71 12.88 -50.31
C VAL A 19 -22.13 13.10 -50.80
N ALA A 20 -22.35 14.07 -51.69
CA ALA A 20 -23.67 14.35 -52.29
C ALA A 20 -24.01 13.39 -53.44
N GLY A 21 -23.03 12.85 -54.19
CA GLY A 21 -23.24 11.97 -55.34
C GLY A 21 -23.57 10.51 -54.99
N ALA A 22 -23.37 10.10 -53.75
CA ALA A 22 -23.62 8.70 -53.30
C ALA A 22 -25.05 8.44 -52.81
N ARG A 23 -25.82 9.52 -52.52
CA ARG A 23 -27.22 9.41 -52.04
C ARG A 23 -28.25 9.41 -53.15
N GLU A 24 -27.91 9.90 -54.35
CA GLU A 24 -28.84 10.01 -55.49
C GLU A 24 -28.89 8.75 -56.36
N LYS A 25 -27.93 7.86 -56.26
CA LYS A 25 -27.91 6.56 -56.97
C LYS A 25 -28.63 5.41 -56.27
N ALA A 26 -29.04 5.58 -55.03
CA ALA A 26 -29.76 4.51 -54.30
C ALA A 26 -31.28 4.62 -54.38
N SER A 27 -31.83 5.71 -55.02
CA SER A 27 -33.31 5.94 -55.08
C SER A 27 -33.93 5.61 -56.47
N ALA A 28 -33.15 5.19 -57.47
CA ALA A 28 -33.66 5.03 -58.86
C ALA A 28 -33.74 3.54 -59.35
N ALA A 29 -33.55 2.55 -58.49
CA ALA A 29 -33.50 1.14 -58.92
C ALA A 29 -34.66 0.28 -58.44
N ASP A 30 -35.79 0.89 -58.01
CA ASP A 30 -36.96 0.09 -57.59
C ASP A 30 -38.27 0.55 -58.26
N ARG A 31 -38.35 0.39 -59.61
CA ARG A 31 -39.63 0.32 -60.31
C ARG A 31 -39.42 -0.44 -61.65
N GLY A 32 -39.88 -1.68 -61.69
CA GLY A 32 -40.04 -2.32 -62.98
C GLY A 32 -40.27 -3.86 -62.93
N SER A 33 -41.51 -4.20 -62.68
CA SER A 33 -42.30 -5.29 -63.39
C SER A 33 -41.73 -6.70 -63.54
N GLY A 34 -42.59 -7.66 -63.21
CA GLY A 34 -42.58 -8.94 -63.91
C GLY A 34 -42.97 -10.13 -63.06
N SER A 35 -44.25 -10.43 -63.07
CA SER A 35 -44.86 -11.67 -62.56
C SER A 35 -44.38 -12.90 -63.32
N GLY A 36 -43.77 -13.85 -62.60
CA GLY A 36 -43.51 -15.22 -63.09
C GLY A 36 -43.68 -16.22 -61.93
N PRO A 37 -44.21 -17.45 -62.12
CA PRO A 37 -44.67 -18.31 -61.04
C PRO A 37 -43.51 -18.87 -60.21
N ALA A 38 -43.70 -18.86 -58.92
CA ALA A 38 -42.78 -19.29 -57.90
C ALA A 38 -42.44 -20.79 -57.96
N ALA A 39 -41.17 -21.09 -58.20
CA ALA A 39 -40.58 -22.37 -57.83
C ALA A 39 -40.24 -22.32 -56.33
N GLY A 40 -40.68 -23.37 -55.61
CA GLY A 40 -40.71 -23.43 -54.14
C GLY A 40 -39.46 -22.97 -53.43
N ALA A 41 -39.63 -22.02 -52.53
CA ALA A 41 -38.66 -21.65 -51.53
C ALA A 41 -38.40 -22.82 -50.56
N PRO A 42 -37.16 -23.14 -50.23
CA PRO A 42 -36.90 -24.11 -49.15
C PRO A 42 -37.51 -23.63 -47.85
N PRO A 43 -38.02 -24.54 -47.02
CA PRO A 43 -38.60 -24.15 -45.72
C PRO A 43 -37.57 -23.41 -44.89
N PRO A 44 -38.00 -22.43 -44.06
CA PRO A 44 -37.08 -21.74 -43.15
C PRO A 44 -36.42 -22.78 -42.27
N ALA A 45 -35.10 -22.72 -42.19
CA ALA A 45 -34.30 -23.54 -41.30
C ALA A 45 -34.88 -23.37 -39.87
N GLY A 46 -35.41 -24.43 -39.33
CA GLY A 46 -35.94 -24.45 -37.96
C GLY A 46 -34.91 -23.93 -36.98
N PRO A 47 -35.30 -23.32 -35.88
CA PRO A 47 -34.37 -22.77 -34.89
C PRO A 47 -33.34 -23.84 -34.56
N GLY A 48 -32.09 -23.57 -34.93
CA GLY A 48 -30.97 -24.48 -34.72
C GLY A 48 -31.04 -24.97 -33.29
N ALA A 49 -31.01 -26.29 -33.13
CA ALA A 49 -31.00 -26.93 -31.85
C ALA A 49 -29.87 -26.32 -30.99
N GLU A 50 -30.21 -25.30 -30.21
CA GLU A 50 -29.36 -24.85 -29.11
C GLU A 50 -29.05 -26.09 -28.28
N ARG A 51 -27.81 -26.58 -28.38
CA ARG A 51 -27.32 -27.65 -27.52
C ARG A 51 -27.50 -27.18 -26.11
N SER A 52 -28.62 -27.58 -25.50
CA SER A 52 -28.94 -27.29 -24.09
C SER A 52 -27.81 -27.88 -23.24
N VAL A 53 -26.89 -27.04 -22.87
CA VAL A 53 -25.84 -27.40 -21.89
C VAL A 53 -26.58 -27.76 -20.61
N PRO A 54 -26.45 -28.99 -20.09
CA PRO A 54 -27.24 -29.46 -18.96
C PRO A 54 -27.10 -28.49 -17.79
N ARG A 55 -28.22 -28.13 -17.16
CA ARG A 55 -28.37 -27.12 -16.10
C ARG A 55 -27.33 -27.28 -14.96
N TRP A 56 -26.95 -28.52 -14.62
CA TRP A 56 -25.94 -28.81 -13.61
C TRP A 56 -24.52 -28.32 -13.99
N ARG A 57 -24.15 -28.34 -15.28
CA ARG A 57 -22.87 -27.77 -15.76
C ARG A 57 -22.84 -26.23 -15.68
N ARG A 58 -23.98 -25.58 -15.85
CA ARG A 58 -24.08 -24.11 -15.65
C ARG A 58 -23.97 -23.74 -14.17
N SER A 59 -24.48 -24.56 -13.26
CA SER A 59 -24.42 -24.28 -11.82
C SER A 59 -23.05 -24.59 -11.20
N LEU A 60 -22.27 -25.52 -11.76
CA LEU A 60 -20.94 -25.90 -11.24
C LEU A 60 -19.81 -25.01 -11.74
N ARG A 61 -19.96 -24.35 -12.89
CA ARG A 61 -18.90 -23.47 -13.44
C ARG A 61 -18.42 -22.38 -12.48
N PRO A 62 -19.29 -21.61 -11.78
CA PRO A 62 -18.82 -20.62 -10.82
C PRO A 62 -18.08 -21.26 -9.65
N TYR A 63 -18.50 -22.42 -9.19
CA TYR A 63 -17.82 -23.13 -8.09
C TYR A 63 -16.45 -23.67 -8.52
N LEU A 64 -16.32 -24.18 -9.75
CA LEU A 64 -15.03 -24.61 -10.32
C LEU A 64 -14.03 -23.45 -10.48
N LEU A 65 -14.52 -22.24 -10.78
CA LEU A 65 -13.67 -21.04 -10.83
C LEU A 65 -13.21 -20.58 -9.44
N ILE A 66 -13.97 -20.90 -8.40
CA ILE A 66 -13.62 -20.54 -7.01
C ILE A 66 -12.66 -21.58 -6.38
N VAL A 67 -12.63 -22.82 -6.88
CA VAL A 67 -11.78 -23.90 -6.33
C VAL A 67 -10.31 -23.50 -6.17
N PRO A 68 -9.61 -22.92 -7.17
CA PRO A 68 -8.22 -22.50 -6.99
C PRO A 68 -8.06 -21.48 -5.85
N ALA A 69 -8.98 -20.52 -5.75
CA ALA A 69 -8.95 -19.53 -4.67
C ALA A 69 -9.20 -20.18 -3.30
N LEU A 70 -10.13 -21.14 -3.21
CA LEU A 70 -10.39 -21.88 -1.96
C LEU A 70 -9.20 -22.75 -1.56
N LEU A 71 -8.53 -23.40 -2.52
CA LEU A 71 -7.33 -24.19 -2.25
C LEU A 71 -6.18 -23.32 -1.73
N LEU A 72 -5.95 -22.16 -2.35
CA LEU A 72 -4.95 -21.19 -1.87
C LEU A 72 -5.31 -20.67 -0.47
N THR A 73 -6.57 -20.29 -0.26
CA THR A 73 -7.05 -19.81 1.04
C THR A 73 -6.92 -20.89 2.11
N GLY A 74 -7.32 -22.14 1.81
CA GLY A 74 -7.15 -23.28 2.71
C GLY A 74 -5.68 -23.57 3.02
N GLY A 75 -4.81 -23.48 2.01
CA GLY A 75 -3.36 -23.63 2.17
C GLY A 75 -2.74 -22.58 3.09
N ILE A 76 -3.25 -21.35 3.09
CA ILE A 76 -2.79 -20.27 3.99
C ILE A 76 -3.39 -20.44 5.40
N LEU A 77 -4.67 -20.80 5.48
CA LEU A 77 -5.36 -20.95 6.77
C LEU A 77 -4.92 -22.18 7.55
N TYR A 78 -4.49 -23.24 6.87
CA TYR A 78 -4.05 -24.48 7.52
C TYR A 78 -2.90 -24.27 8.51
N PRO A 79 -1.73 -23.70 8.13
CA PRO A 79 -0.65 -23.44 9.07
C PRO A 79 -1.03 -22.47 10.17
N PHE A 80 -1.90 -21.48 9.89
CA PHE A 80 -2.42 -20.57 10.91
C PHE A 80 -3.28 -21.31 11.93
N GLY A 81 -4.22 -22.15 11.48
CA GLY A 81 -5.05 -22.98 12.35
C GLY A 81 -4.23 -23.98 13.17
N LEU A 82 -3.20 -24.58 12.56
CA LEU A 82 -2.26 -25.48 13.25
C LEU A 82 -1.45 -24.72 14.29
N GLY A 83 -0.97 -23.51 13.96
CA GLY A 83 -0.30 -22.63 14.90
C GLY A 83 -1.19 -22.29 16.11
N LEU A 84 -2.45 -21.93 15.86
CA LEU A 84 -3.43 -21.66 16.92
C LEU A 84 -3.69 -22.91 17.78
N TYR A 85 -3.79 -24.09 17.17
CA TYR A 85 -3.95 -25.37 17.88
C TYR A 85 -2.79 -25.62 18.84
N TYR A 86 -1.53 -25.42 18.40
CA TYR A 86 -0.37 -25.64 19.26
C TYR A 86 -0.21 -24.62 20.39
N THR A 87 -0.86 -23.47 20.34
CA THR A 87 -0.78 -22.50 21.46
C THR A 87 -1.39 -22.99 22.77
N VAL A 88 -2.28 -23.99 22.72
CA VAL A 88 -2.91 -24.58 23.91
C VAL A 88 -2.17 -25.83 24.43
N PHE A 89 -1.00 -26.12 23.84
CA PHE A 89 -0.12 -27.21 24.27
C PHE A 89 1.23 -26.66 24.75
N ASP A 90 1.97 -27.47 25.51
CA ASP A 90 3.39 -27.23 25.82
C ASP A 90 4.22 -28.08 24.85
N PHE A 91 4.58 -27.49 23.72
CA PHE A 91 5.40 -28.13 22.68
C PHE A 91 6.71 -27.35 22.52
N ALA A 92 7.80 -28.07 22.79
CA ALA A 92 9.16 -27.56 22.71
C ALA A 92 10.08 -28.64 22.14
N ALA A 93 11.30 -28.28 21.70
CA ALA A 93 12.27 -29.27 21.24
C ALA A 93 12.66 -30.29 22.33
N SER A 94 12.63 -29.88 23.60
CA SER A 94 12.85 -30.74 24.75
C SER A 94 11.67 -31.67 25.06
N LYS A 95 10.48 -31.41 24.49
CA LYS A 95 9.25 -32.18 24.71
C LYS A 95 8.61 -32.51 23.34
N PRO A 96 9.03 -33.62 22.70
CA PRO A 96 8.54 -33.99 21.38
C PRO A 96 7.06 -34.37 21.35
N GLN A 97 6.49 -34.81 22.50
CA GLN A 97 5.06 -35.04 22.63
C GLN A 97 4.43 -33.80 23.30
N PRO A 98 3.51 -33.11 22.63
CA PRO A 98 2.89 -31.92 23.19
C PRO A 98 1.90 -32.28 24.30
N ASP A 99 2.08 -31.71 25.49
CA ASP A 99 1.17 -31.84 26.62
C ASP A 99 0.09 -30.73 26.52
N PHE A 100 -1.18 -31.09 26.73
CA PHE A 100 -2.25 -30.11 26.75
C PHE A 100 -2.18 -29.25 28.02
N THR A 101 -2.02 -27.94 27.85
CA THR A 101 -1.90 -26.94 28.93
C THR A 101 -2.99 -25.86 28.93
N GLY A 102 -3.93 -25.94 27.97
CA GLY A 102 -5.00 -24.95 27.85
C GLY A 102 -4.45 -23.53 27.63
N LEU A 103 -4.85 -22.57 28.46
CA LEU A 103 -4.47 -21.15 28.31
C LEU A 103 -3.22 -20.75 29.12
N GLU A 104 -2.46 -21.71 29.65
CA GLU A 104 -1.30 -21.40 30.49
C GLU A 104 -0.21 -20.61 29.76
N ASN A 105 0.01 -20.84 28.46
CA ASN A 105 0.95 -20.06 27.65
C ASN A 105 0.55 -18.56 27.64
N TYR A 106 -0.73 -18.28 27.47
CA TYR A 106 -1.22 -16.90 27.48
C TYR A 106 -1.11 -16.26 28.86
N ARG A 107 -1.43 -17.01 29.93
CA ARG A 107 -1.26 -16.55 31.30
C ARG A 107 0.20 -16.17 31.56
N ARG A 108 1.16 -17.01 31.17
CA ARG A 108 2.60 -16.73 31.30
C ARG A 108 2.99 -15.47 30.54
N ILE A 109 2.55 -15.30 29.30
CA ILE A 109 2.83 -14.09 28.50
C ILE A 109 2.39 -12.84 29.24
N PHE A 110 1.15 -12.78 29.72
CA PHE A 110 0.62 -11.56 30.34
C PHE A 110 1.17 -11.30 31.76
N THR A 111 1.76 -12.31 32.41
CA THR A 111 2.44 -12.16 33.72
C THR A 111 3.93 -11.87 33.59
N ASP A 112 4.52 -12.04 32.40
CA ASP A 112 5.93 -11.78 32.14
C ASP A 112 6.17 -10.30 31.83
N SER A 113 7.09 -9.66 32.58
CA SER A 113 7.48 -8.27 32.35
C SER A 113 8.07 -8.06 30.95
N SER A 114 8.82 -9.05 30.43
CA SER A 114 9.43 -9.01 29.10
C SER A 114 8.40 -8.84 27.98
N PHE A 115 7.18 -9.34 28.18
CA PHE A 115 6.08 -9.10 27.23
C PHE A 115 5.70 -7.61 27.17
N TRP A 116 5.52 -7.00 28.34
CA TRP A 116 5.10 -5.60 28.43
C TRP A 116 6.17 -4.65 27.91
N ASP A 117 7.44 -4.95 28.20
CA ASP A 117 8.57 -4.21 27.65
C ASP A 117 8.59 -4.30 26.13
N SER A 118 8.46 -5.51 25.56
CA SER A 118 8.40 -5.73 24.11
C SER A 118 7.16 -5.09 23.48
N ALA A 119 6.02 -5.12 24.16
CA ALA A 119 4.79 -4.47 23.70
C ALA A 119 4.95 -2.94 23.66
N TRP A 120 5.58 -2.36 24.69
CA TRP A 120 5.87 -0.93 24.73
C TRP A 120 6.81 -0.50 23.60
N VAL A 121 7.92 -1.24 23.42
CA VAL A 121 8.87 -0.97 22.34
C VAL A 121 8.19 -1.10 20.98
N THR A 122 7.31 -2.09 20.80
CA THR A 122 6.54 -2.28 19.56
C THR A 122 5.66 -1.06 19.25
N VAL A 123 4.91 -0.58 20.25
CA VAL A 123 4.03 0.59 20.07
C VAL A 123 4.85 1.86 19.83
N LEU A 124 5.92 2.07 20.62
CA LEU A 124 6.80 3.23 20.48
C LEU A 124 7.44 3.28 19.08
N TYR A 125 7.94 2.14 18.60
CA TYR A 125 8.48 2.01 17.25
C TYR A 125 7.42 2.31 16.20
N ALA A 126 6.26 1.63 16.25
CA ALA A 126 5.21 1.78 15.25
C ALA A 126 4.65 3.20 15.16
N VAL A 127 4.41 3.83 16.32
CA VAL A 127 3.94 5.23 16.38
C VAL A 127 5.03 6.17 15.90
N GLY A 128 6.28 5.98 16.34
CA GLY A 128 7.42 6.82 15.96
C GLY A 128 7.68 6.76 14.45
N ALA A 129 7.78 5.57 13.88
CA ALA A 129 8.01 5.37 12.45
C ALA A 129 6.86 5.97 11.62
N ALA A 130 5.61 5.56 11.88
CA ALA A 130 4.45 6.03 11.12
C ALA A 130 4.24 7.55 11.23
N ALA A 131 4.51 8.16 12.39
CA ALA A 131 4.39 9.61 12.56
C ALA A 131 5.43 10.36 11.73
N VAL A 132 6.70 9.98 11.81
CA VAL A 132 7.80 10.63 11.06
C VAL A 132 7.62 10.43 9.56
N GLU A 133 7.30 9.21 9.12
CA GLU A 133 7.01 8.90 7.71
C GLU A 133 5.83 9.71 7.17
N THR A 134 4.78 9.88 7.98
CA THR A 134 3.61 10.67 7.58
C THR A 134 3.99 12.13 7.38
N VAL A 135 4.72 12.72 8.31
CA VAL A 135 5.14 14.13 8.22
C VAL A 135 6.05 14.32 7.02
N LEU A 136 7.09 13.48 6.87
CA LEU A 136 8.03 13.58 5.76
C LEU A 136 7.38 13.24 4.42
N GLY A 137 6.56 12.19 4.36
CA GLY A 137 5.86 11.78 3.15
C GLY A 137 4.90 12.86 2.63
N VAL A 138 4.12 13.48 3.51
CA VAL A 138 3.24 14.61 3.14
C VAL A 138 4.06 15.82 2.71
N ALA A 139 5.17 16.14 3.42
CA ALA A 139 6.05 17.24 3.02
C ALA A 139 6.64 17.02 1.63
N VAL A 140 7.15 15.82 1.36
CA VAL A 140 7.68 15.43 0.05
C VAL A 140 6.58 15.47 -1.02
N ALA A 141 5.38 14.98 -0.74
CA ALA A 141 4.24 15.03 -1.67
C ALA A 141 3.88 16.47 -2.05
N LEU A 142 3.86 17.40 -1.09
CA LEU A 142 3.61 18.82 -1.33
C LEU A 142 4.69 19.46 -2.21
N LEU A 143 5.96 19.08 -2.02
CA LEU A 143 7.07 19.54 -2.86
C LEU A 143 6.95 19.01 -4.29
N LEU A 144 6.59 17.74 -4.45
CA LEU A 144 6.46 17.06 -5.74
C LEU A 144 5.14 17.41 -6.47
N HIS A 145 4.15 17.94 -5.77
CA HIS A 145 2.87 18.33 -6.39
C HIS A 145 3.03 19.42 -7.45
N ARG A 146 4.06 20.24 -7.33
CA ARG A 146 4.42 21.23 -8.36
C ARG A 146 4.97 20.49 -9.58
N SER A 147 4.32 20.64 -10.75
CA SER A 147 4.65 19.93 -12.00
C SER A 147 5.93 20.45 -12.67
N THR A 148 7.07 20.33 -12.01
CA THR A 148 8.39 20.67 -12.55
C THR A 148 9.07 19.44 -13.16
N LEU A 149 9.99 19.63 -14.12
CA LEU A 149 10.81 18.54 -14.66
C LEU A 149 11.63 17.86 -13.53
N VAL A 150 12.18 18.67 -12.65
CA VAL A 150 12.93 18.17 -11.46
C VAL A 150 12.02 17.35 -10.56
N GLY A 151 10.79 17.78 -10.31
CA GLY A 151 9.82 17.01 -9.51
C GLY A 151 9.52 15.64 -10.10
N ARG A 152 9.39 15.51 -11.43
CA ARG A 152 9.17 14.22 -12.10
C ARG A 152 10.36 13.26 -11.98
N VAL A 153 11.57 13.78 -12.00
CA VAL A 153 12.79 12.96 -11.79
C VAL A 153 12.88 12.54 -10.33
N LEU A 154 12.68 13.47 -9.39
CA LEU A 154 12.70 13.17 -7.95
C LEU A 154 11.61 12.16 -7.56
N GLU A 155 10.43 12.20 -8.16
CA GLU A 155 9.36 11.20 -7.95
C GLU A 155 9.85 9.78 -8.29
N LYS A 156 10.61 9.63 -9.38
CA LYS A 156 11.18 8.33 -9.77
C LYS A 156 12.31 7.88 -8.84
N VAL A 157 13.18 8.81 -8.43
CA VAL A 157 14.29 8.52 -7.51
C VAL A 157 13.74 8.16 -6.11
N LEU A 158 12.66 8.79 -5.70
CA LEU A 158 12.01 8.54 -4.41
C LEU A 158 11.56 7.07 -4.24
N ILE A 159 11.24 6.38 -5.33
CA ILE A 159 10.79 4.98 -5.28
C ILE A 159 11.95 4.02 -5.00
N LEU A 160 13.20 4.40 -5.28
CA LEU A 160 14.35 3.50 -5.18
C LEU A 160 14.53 2.84 -3.80
N PRO A 161 14.44 3.56 -2.65
CA PRO A 161 14.54 2.93 -1.34
C PRO A 161 13.46 1.86 -1.12
N LEU A 162 12.23 2.10 -1.58
CA LEU A 162 11.11 1.18 -1.43
C LEU A 162 11.28 -0.12 -2.23
N MET A 163 12.10 -0.11 -3.28
CA MET A 163 12.40 -1.31 -4.09
C MET A 163 13.46 -2.21 -3.45
N ILE A 164 14.16 -1.73 -2.42
CA ILE A 164 15.19 -2.49 -1.71
C ILE A 164 14.52 -3.37 -0.66
N ALA A 165 14.90 -4.65 -0.58
CA ALA A 165 14.41 -5.51 0.50
C ALA A 165 14.81 -4.93 1.87
N PRO A 166 13.90 -4.85 2.86
CA PRO A 166 14.16 -4.19 4.14
C PRO A 166 15.37 -4.72 4.89
N VAL A 167 15.62 -6.04 4.83
CA VAL A 167 16.84 -6.66 5.40
C VAL A 167 18.12 -6.10 4.78
N ILE A 168 18.15 -5.97 3.44
CA ILE A 168 19.32 -5.45 2.73
C ILE A 168 19.53 -3.98 3.07
N ALA A 169 18.46 -3.19 3.11
CA ALA A 169 18.51 -1.80 3.54
C ALA A 169 19.12 -1.69 4.96
N ALA A 170 18.65 -2.50 5.90
CA ALA A 170 19.16 -2.52 7.26
C ALA A 170 20.65 -2.88 7.34
N ILE A 171 21.09 -3.88 6.57
CA ILE A 171 22.52 -4.26 6.52
C ILE A 171 23.39 -3.14 5.94
N ILE A 172 22.94 -2.48 4.87
CA ILE A 172 23.64 -1.32 4.29
C ILE A 172 23.76 -0.21 5.34
N TRP A 173 22.65 0.13 6.02
CA TRP A 173 22.66 1.14 7.07
C TRP A 173 23.52 0.74 8.27
N LYS A 174 23.52 -0.56 8.66
CA LYS A 174 24.42 -1.07 9.73
C LYS A 174 25.89 -0.78 9.42
N LEU A 175 26.30 -0.97 8.17
CA LEU A 175 27.67 -0.63 7.73
C LEU A 175 27.90 0.89 7.69
N MET A 176 26.94 1.66 7.22
CA MET A 176 27.04 3.12 7.16
C MET A 176 27.09 3.79 8.53
N LEU A 177 26.45 3.18 9.54
CA LEU A 177 26.37 3.68 10.91
C LEU A 177 27.54 3.21 11.79
N GLN A 178 28.47 2.40 11.28
CA GLN A 178 29.61 1.94 12.09
C GLN A 178 30.45 3.10 12.65
N PRO A 179 30.83 3.08 13.96
CA PRO A 179 31.49 4.19 14.60
C PRO A 179 32.88 4.54 13.98
N SER A 180 33.63 3.52 13.57
CA SER A 180 35.03 3.70 13.10
C SER A 180 35.12 4.00 11.61
N VAL A 181 34.38 3.27 10.76
CA VAL A 181 34.51 3.31 9.29
C VAL A 181 33.27 3.75 8.57
N GLY A 182 32.17 3.96 9.31
CA GLY A 182 30.86 4.30 8.72
C GLY A 182 30.85 5.67 8.06
N VAL A 183 30.26 5.73 6.87
CA VAL A 183 30.13 6.95 6.07
C VAL A 183 29.42 8.06 6.83
N VAL A 184 28.37 7.73 7.61
CA VAL A 184 27.62 8.72 8.38
C VAL A 184 28.53 9.43 9.40
N ASN A 185 29.31 8.68 10.16
CA ASN A 185 30.26 9.25 11.11
C ASN A 185 31.40 10.04 10.42
N HIS A 186 31.80 9.60 9.24
CA HIS A 186 32.77 10.34 8.46
C HIS A 186 32.27 11.71 8.03
N LEU A 187 31.01 11.78 7.56
CA LEU A 187 30.38 13.04 7.16
C LEU A 187 30.06 13.96 8.34
N LEU A 188 29.91 13.44 9.55
CA LEU A 188 29.66 14.23 10.76
C LEU A 188 30.92 14.73 11.46
N ARG A 189 32.09 14.16 11.15
CA ARG A 189 33.40 14.61 11.72
C ARG A 189 33.68 16.11 11.60
N PRO A 190 33.44 16.76 10.43
CA PRO A 190 33.71 18.20 10.31
C PRO A 190 32.84 19.06 11.24
N PHE A 191 31.70 18.52 11.70
CA PHE A 191 30.81 19.20 12.62
C PHE A 191 31.05 18.86 14.09
N GLY A 192 32.14 18.15 14.40
CA GLY A 192 32.48 17.72 15.76
C GLY A 192 31.66 16.55 16.30
N LEU A 193 30.86 15.90 15.45
CA LEU A 193 29.94 14.80 15.80
C LEU A 193 30.47 13.43 15.31
N GLY A 194 31.75 13.26 15.12
CA GLY A 194 32.34 11.98 14.71
C GLY A 194 32.40 10.96 15.84
N GLY A 195 32.25 9.66 15.49
CA GLY A 195 32.39 8.56 16.45
C GLY A 195 31.15 8.27 17.27
N VAL A 196 29.96 8.73 16.81
CA VAL A 196 28.70 8.43 17.47
C VAL A 196 28.40 6.93 17.37
N GLN A 197 28.08 6.34 18.51
CA GLN A 197 27.66 4.94 18.64
C GLN A 197 26.14 4.83 18.44
N TRP A 198 25.74 4.71 17.18
CA TRP A 198 24.34 4.76 16.77
C TRP A 198 23.47 3.60 17.30
N THR A 199 24.07 2.41 17.44
CA THR A 199 23.38 1.16 17.79
C THR A 199 23.76 0.61 19.15
N ASP A 200 24.72 1.23 19.85
CA ASP A 200 25.31 0.67 21.08
C ASP A 200 24.59 1.17 22.34
N THR A 201 23.67 2.14 22.19
CA THR A 201 22.80 2.62 23.26
C THR A 201 21.34 2.26 23.01
N PRO A 202 20.53 1.99 24.05
CA PRO A 202 19.10 1.64 23.89
C PRO A 202 18.33 2.63 23.02
N THR A 203 18.46 3.90 23.31
CA THR A 203 17.78 4.97 22.56
C THR A 203 18.36 5.10 21.13
N GLY A 204 19.67 5.02 20.99
CA GLY A 204 20.34 5.09 19.69
C GLY A 204 19.91 3.95 18.76
N ALA A 205 19.88 2.72 19.27
CA ALA A 205 19.45 1.54 18.53
C ALA A 205 18.00 1.67 18.03
N LEU A 206 17.09 2.13 18.91
CA LEU A 206 15.69 2.34 18.55
C LEU A 206 15.53 3.46 17.50
N LEU A 207 16.18 4.61 17.72
CA LEU A 207 16.10 5.74 16.79
C LEU A 207 16.74 5.41 15.44
N SER A 208 17.86 4.69 15.42
CA SER A 208 18.50 4.24 14.18
C SER A 208 17.60 3.26 13.41
N SER A 209 16.94 2.34 14.11
CA SER A 209 15.99 1.43 13.48
C SER A 209 14.78 2.17 12.89
N ILE A 210 14.24 3.16 13.61
CA ILE A 210 13.17 4.03 13.09
C ILE A 210 13.67 4.85 11.89
N ALA A 211 14.88 5.38 11.94
CA ALA A 211 15.45 6.18 10.84
C ALA A 211 15.60 5.36 9.55
N VAL A 212 16.04 4.11 9.66
CA VAL A 212 16.13 3.18 8.51
C VAL A 212 14.73 2.89 7.95
N ASP A 213 13.76 2.61 8.81
CA ASP A 213 12.37 2.36 8.43
C ASP A 213 11.77 3.58 7.70
N VAL A 214 11.93 4.75 8.27
CA VAL A 214 11.51 6.02 7.68
C VAL A 214 12.16 6.24 6.30
N TRP A 215 13.45 5.95 6.15
CA TRP A 215 14.11 6.08 4.87
C TRP A 215 13.54 5.12 3.81
N VAL A 216 13.25 3.87 4.18
CA VAL A 216 12.67 2.87 3.28
C VAL A 216 11.25 3.24 2.88
N TYR A 217 10.40 3.65 3.84
CA TYR A 217 8.95 3.70 3.65
C TYR A 217 8.34 5.10 3.52
N THR A 218 9.07 6.18 3.77
CA THR A 218 8.60 7.54 3.44
C THR A 218 8.11 7.67 2.00
N PRO A 219 8.76 7.05 0.98
CA PRO A 219 8.27 7.04 -0.39
C PRO A 219 6.84 6.50 -0.54
N PHE A 220 6.48 5.47 0.20
CA PHE A 220 5.13 4.90 0.18
C PHE A 220 4.08 5.94 0.59
N VAL A 221 4.31 6.62 1.71
CA VAL A 221 3.42 7.67 2.20
C VAL A 221 3.38 8.85 1.22
N ALA A 222 4.54 9.25 0.69
CA ALA A 222 4.64 10.34 -0.27
C ALA A 222 3.85 10.08 -1.55
N ILE A 223 3.92 8.87 -2.11
CA ILE A 223 3.18 8.49 -3.32
C ILE A 223 1.67 8.51 -3.06
N LEU A 224 1.20 7.96 -1.94
CA LEU A 224 -0.23 7.98 -1.60
C LEU A 224 -0.74 9.39 -1.35
N ALA A 225 0.03 10.21 -0.61
CA ALA A 225 -0.31 11.62 -0.38
C ALA A 225 -0.31 12.43 -1.70
N LEU A 226 0.66 12.18 -2.60
CA LEU A 226 0.73 12.83 -3.90
C LEU A 226 -0.44 12.44 -4.80
N ALA A 227 -0.82 11.18 -4.83
CA ALA A 227 -2.00 10.72 -5.53
C ALA A 227 -3.27 11.37 -4.98
N GLY A 228 -3.38 11.48 -3.65
CA GLY A 228 -4.44 12.23 -2.98
C GLY A 228 -4.47 13.70 -3.39
N LEU A 229 -3.32 14.40 -3.38
CA LEU A 229 -3.21 15.79 -3.79
C LEU A 229 -3.65 16.02 -5.25
N ARG A 230 -3.29 15.09 -6.15
CA ARG A 230 -3.65 15.18 -7.58
C ARG A 230 -5.14 14.88 -7.83
N SER A 231 -5.83 14.25 -6.90
CA SER A 231 -7.27 13.94 -6.99
C SER A 231 -8.17 15.03 -6.41
N LEU A 232 -7.61 16.06 -5.75
CA LEU A 232 -8.40 17.13 -5.17
C LEU A 232 -9.02 18.01 -6.26
N PRO A 233 -10.30 18.43 -6.12
CA PRO A 233 -10.95 19.34 -7.07
C PRO A 233 -10.28 20.72 -7.06
N ALA A 234 -10.13 21.36 -8.23
CA ALA A 234 -9.49 22.66 -8.37
C ALA A 234 -10.35 23.82 -7.83
N SER A 235 -11.68 23.69 -7.93
CA SER A 235 -12.63 24.76 -7.66
C SER A 235 -12.49 25.44 -6.27
N PRO A 236 -12.30 24.74 -5.13
CA PRO A 236 -12.08 25.39 -3.84
C PRO A 236 -10.77 26.18 -3.78
N PHE A 237 -9.74 25.73 -4.50
CA PHE A 237 -8.44 26.41 -4.55
C PHE A 237 -8.48 27.68 -5.42
N GLU A 238 -9.22 27.62 -6.51
CA GLU A 238 -9.46 28.77 -7.38
C GLU A 238 -10.26 29.86 -6.64
N ALA A 239 -11.34 29.50 -5.94
CA ALA A 239 -12.11 30.41 -5.11
C ALA A 239 -11.24 31.08 -4.03
N ALA A 240 -10.45 30.28 -3.30
CA ALA A 240 -9.53 30.77 -2.29
C ALA A 240 -8.48 31.75 -2.86
N ALA A 241 -8.02 31.52 -4.10
CA ALA A 241 -7.08 32.40 -4.77
C ALA A 241 -7.74 33.77 -5.15
N VAL A 242 -9.00 33.74 -5.59
CA VAL A 242 -9.81 34.99 -5.87
C VAL A 242 -10.04 35.76 -4.59
N ASP A 243 -10.30 35.06 -3.46
CA ASP A 243 -10.48 35.68 -2.14
C ASP A 243 -9.16 36.19 -1.52
N GLY A 244 -8.02 36.01 -2.19
CA GLY A 244 -6.69 36.43 -1.69
C GLY A 244 -6.16 35.62 -0.53
N ALA A 245 -6.63 34.37 -0.36
CA ALA A 245 -6.19 33.50 0.71
C ALA A 245 -4.69 33.16 0.60
N GLY A 246 -3.95 33.40 1.67
CA GLY A 246 -2.52 33.08 1.72
C GLY A 246 -2.25 31.55 1.75
N TRP A 247 -1.04 31.15 1.34
CA TRP A 247 -0.62 29.74 1.25
C TRP A 247 -0.88 28.94 2.54
N TRP A 248 -0.54 29.49 3.70
CA TRP A 248 -0.73 28.81 4.99
C TRP A 248 -2.22 28.57 5.33
N PHE A 249 -3.07 29.55 5.00
CA PHE A 249 -4.52 29.41 5.18
C PHE A 249 -5.06 28.30 4.27
N THR A 250 -4.72 28.34 2.98
CA THR A 250 -5.11 27.34 1.99
C THR A 250 -4.62 25.92 2.39
N PHE A 251 -3.37 25.81 2.82
CA PHE A 251 -2.83 24.55 3.31
C PHE A 251 -3.62 23.99 4.50
N ARG A 252 -3.81 24.81 5.53
CA ARG A 252 -4.42 24.35 6.79
C ARG A 252 -5.93 24.14 6.69
N LYS A 253 -6.64 24.96 5.90
CA LYS A 253 -8.11 24.98 5.83
C LYS A 253 -8.69 24.21 4.65
N LEU A 254 -7.94 24.07 3.56
CA LEU A 254 -8.39 23.35 2.36
C LEU A 254 -7.55 22.10 2.11
N THR A 255 -6.23 22.24 1.87
CA THR A 255 -5.40 21.12 1.44
C THR A 255 -5.39 20.00 2.47
N MET A 256 -5.05 20.30 3.73
CA MET A 256 -4.87 19.28 4.75
C MET A 256 -6.16 18.55 5.14
N PRO A 257 -7.29 19.24 5.35
CA PRO A 257 -8.56 18.55 5.60
C PRO A 257 -9.03 17.66 4.44
N MET A 258 -8.88 18.12 3.20
CA MET A 258 -9.28 17.36 2.01
C MET A 258 -8.33 16.20 1.73
N LEU A 259 -7.04 16.35 2.04
CA LEU A 259 -6.02 15.32 1.88
C LEU A 259 -6.08 14.27 2.99
N TRP A 260 -6.61 14.63 4.17
CA TRP A 260 -6.57 13.78 5.37
C TRP A 260 -7.07 12.35 5.16
N PRO A 261 -8.18 12.08 4.44
CA PRO A 261 -8.62 10.69 4.19
C PRO A 261 -7.56 9.84 3.48
N TYR A 262 -6.82 10.41 2.53
CA TYR A 262 -5.74 9.72 1.80
C TYR A 262 -4.53 9.48 2.68
N VAL A 263 -4.13 10.49 3.45
CA VAL A 263 -3.04 10.37 4.43
C VAL A 263 -3.37 9.33 5.49
N LEU A 264 -4.61 9.31 5.97
CA LEU A 264 -5.05 8.34 6.98
C LEU A 264 -4.96 6.89 6.46
N VAL A 265 -5.27 6.66 5.18
CA VAL A 265 -5.06 5.35 4.56
C VAL A 265 -3.57 4.95 4.62
N ALA A 266 -2.66 5.86 4.25
CA ALA A 266 -1.23 5.62 4.33
C ALA A 266 -0.78 5.32 5.78
N VAL A 267 -1.26 6.11 6.75
CA VAL A 267 -0.98 5.92 8.18
C VAL A 267 -1.45 4.55 8.66
N ILE A 268 -2.67 4.14 8.28
CA ILE A 268 -3.22 2.83 8.66
C ILE A 268 -2.31 1.70 8.18
N PHE A 269 -1.93 1.74 6.89
CA PHE A 269 -1.05 0.73 6.32
C PHE A 269 0.32 0.70 7.01
N ARG A 270 0.95 1.87 7.18
CA ARG A 270 2.28 1.95 7.80
C ARG A 270 2.27 1.55 9.27
N PHE A 271 1.29 2.01 10.03
CA PHE A 271 1.18 1.66 11.44
C PHE A 271 1.00 0.15 11.63
N MET A 272 0.10 -0.48 10.86
CA MET A 272 -0.10 -1.93 10.92
C MET A 272 1.14 -2.72 10.49
N ASP A 273 1.89 -2.21 9.52
CA ASP A 273 3.12 -2.85 9.06
C ASP A 273 4.24 -2.71 10.09
N SER A 274 4.41 -1.52 10.66
CA SER A 274 5.41 -1.26 11.70
C SER A 274 5.14 -2.00 13.01
N LEU A 275 3.87 -2.35 13.32
CA LEU A 275 3.55 -3.23 14.46
C LEU A 275 4.12 -4.65 14.30
N LYS A 276 4.31 -5.11 13.07
CA LYS A 276 4.86 -6.44 12.73
C LYS A 276 6.31 -6.36 12.26
N VAL A 277 7.02 -5.28 12.54
CA VAL A 277 8.41 -5.13 12.09
C VAL A 277 9.30 -6.23 12.64
N PHE A 278 10.09 -6.81 11.77
CA PHE A 278 11.10 -7.82 12.12
C PHE A 278 12.42 -7.52 11.43
N ASP A 279 12.39 -7.43 10.11
CA ASP A 279 13.54 -7.43 9.23
C ASP A 279 14.56 -6.34 9.56
N ILE A 280 14.11 -5.10 9.69
CA ILE A 280 14.97 -3.94 9.92
C ILE A 280 15.64 -4.03 11.28
N ILE A 281 14.85 -4.28 12.33
CA ILE A 281 15.38 -4.32 13.70
C ILE A 281 16.31 -5.52 13.87
N TYR A 282 15.90 -6.70 13.38
CA TYR A 282 16.71 -7.91 13.55
C TYR A 282 18.04 -7.82 12.79
N ALA A 283 18.04 -7.31 11.55
CA ALA A 283 19.26 -7.14 10.78
C ALA A 283 20.19 -6.05 11.34
N LEU A 284 19.64 -4.95 11.90
CA LEU A 284 20.40 -3.84 12.41
C LEU A 284 20.98 -4.12 13.81
N THR A 285 20.15 -4.59 14.76
CA THR A 285 20.46 -4.65 16.20
C THR A 285 20.28 -6.04 16.83
N GLU A 286 19.62 -6.99 16.14
CA GLU A 286 19.22 -8.30 16.67
C GLU A 286 18.36 -8.21 17.96
N GLY A 287 17.73 -7.05 18.21
CA GLY A 287 16.97 -6.77 19.44
C GLY A 287 17.75 -6.03 20.53
N GLY A 288 19.07 -5.83 20.35
CA GLY A 288 19.95 -5.19 21.32
C GLY A 288 20.02 -3.67 21.24
N PRO A 289 20.82 -3.05 22.13
CA PRO A 289 21.48 -3.64 23.29
C PRO A 289 20.48 -3.96 24.42
N GLY A 290 20.72 -5.08 25.11
CA GLY A 290 19.97 -5.44 26.32
C GLY A 290 18.45 -5.49 26.14
N ASP A 291 17.93 -6.12 25.09
CA ASP A 291 16.51 -6.24 24.74
C ASP A 291 15.80 -4.89 24.40
N SER A 292 16.54 -3.78 24.29
CA SER A 292 15.96 -2.42 24.11
C SER A 292 15.20 -2.24 22.78
N THR A 293 15.46 -3.07 21.79
CA THR A 293 14.76 -3.07 20.49
C THR A 293 14.01 -4.37 20.23
N VAL A 294 13.80 -5.19 21.25
CA VAL A 294 13.01 -6.44 21.13
C VAL A 294 11.54 -6.10 21.05
N VAL A 295 11.00 -5.97 19.83
CA VAL A 295 9.58 -5.88 19.56
C VAL A 295 8.89 -7.24 19.71
N LEU A 296 7.56 -7.28 19.82
CA LEU A 296 6.79 -8.53 20.00
C LEU A 296 7.08 -9.58 18.93
N GLN A 297 7.31 -9.17 17.69
CA GLN A 297 7.66 -10.08 16.58
C GLN A 297 9.02 -10.76 16.81
N ILE A 298 10.01 -9.98 17.27
CA ILE A 298 11.34 -10.52 17.61
C ILE A 298 11.25 -11.41 18.84
N ARG A 299 10.48 -11.02 19.87
CA ARG A 299 10.25 -11.87 21.06
C ARG A 299 9.66 -13.22 20.66
N ALA A 300 8.64 -13.22 19.81
CA ALA A 300 8.04 -14.45 19.30
C ALA A 300 9.08 -15.34 18.59
N TYR A 301 9.94 -14.74 17.75
CA TYR A 301 11.01 -15.45 17.05
C TYR A 301 12.04 -16.02 18.03
N LEU A 302 12.50 -15.24 19.00
CA LEU A 302 13.45 -15.72 20.02
C LEU A 302 12.88 -16.89 20.80
N GLU A 303 11.61 -16.83 21.23
CA GLU A 303 10.97 -17.90 21.96
C GLU A 303 10.78 -19.16 21.11
N ALA A 304 10.25 -19.01 19.88
CA ALA A 304 9.97 -20.16 19.03
C ALA A 304 11.25 -20.81 18.48
N ILE A 305 12.18 -20.01 17.97
CA ILE A 305 13.30 -20.51 17.16
C ILE A 305 14.58 -20.58 17.98
N ARG A 306 14.95 -19.52 18.70
CA ARG A 306 16.22 -19.48 19.42
C ARG A 306 16.18 -20.30 20.70
N PHE A 307 15.09 -20.20 21.46
CA PHE A 307 14.88 -20.97 22.69
C PHE A 307 14.10 -22.28 22.46
N GLN A 308 13.66 -22.53 21.22
CA GLN A 308 12.97 -23.76 20.80
C GLN A 308 11.69 -24.07 21.61
N ARG A 309 11.04 -23.04 22.15
CA ARG A 309 9.74 -23.10 22.85
C ARG A 309 8.62 -22.78 21.86
N TYR A 310 8.33 -23.72 20.98
CA TYR A 310 7.47 -23.49 19.81
C TYR A 310 6.08 -22.96 20.17
N SER A 311 5.38 -23.62 21.08
CA SER A 311 4.03 -23.21 21.48
C SER A 311 4.00 -21.85 22.15
N PHE A 312 5.00 -21.55 22.97
CA PHE A 312 5.11 -20.27 23.64
C PHE A 312 5.36 -19.13 22.63
N GLY A 313 6.29 -19.32 21.69
CA GLY A 313 6.53 -18.37 20.62
C GLY A 313 5.33 -18.18 19.67
N LEU A 314 4.61 -19.26 19.32
CA LEU A 314 3.36 -19.19 18.57
C LEU A 314 2.29 -18.39 19.32
N SER A 315 2.21 -18.52 20.66
CA SER A 315 1.27 -17.76 21.47
C SER A 315 1.56 -16.24 21.40
N TYR A 316 2.84 -15.83 21.39
CA TYR A 316 3.22 -14.43 21.13
C TYR A 316 2.76 -13.96 19.75
N MET A 317 2.89 -14.79 18.71
CA MET A 317 2.43 -14.45 17.36
C MET A 317 0.91 -14.26 17.31
N ILE A 318 0.14 -15.08 17.99
CA ILE A 318 -1.33 -14.94 18.06
C ILE A 318 -1.73 -13.66 18.82
N VAL A 319 -1.04 -13.36 19.93
CA VAL A 319 -1.27 -12.11 20.67
C VAL A 319 -0.93 -10.90 19.80
N LEU A 320 0.20 -10.91 19.10
CA LEU A 320 0.57 -9.85 18.17
C LEU A 320 -0.47 -9.70 17.05
N TRP A 321 -0.93 -10.83 16.46
CA TRP A 321 -1.98 -10.82 15.45
C TRP A 321 -3.26 -10.16 15.99
N ALA A 322 -3.67 -10.49 17.22
CA ALA A 322 -4.84 -9.89 17.85
C ALA A 322 -4.65 -8.37 18.07
N VAL A 323 -3.47 -7.92 18.49
CA VAL A 323 -3.14 -6.50 18.66
C VAL A 323 -3.23 -5.76 17.32
N VAL A 324 -2.62 -6.30 16.26
CA VAL A 324 -2.67 -5.72 14.90
C VAL A 324 -4.11 -5.66 14.40
N TYR A 325 -4.88 -6.73 14.59
CA TYR A 325 -6.29 -6.78 14.18
C TYR A 325 -7.16 -5.74 14.90
N LEU A 326 -6.99 -5.61 16.22
CA LEU A 326 -7.70 -4.59 17.02
C LEU A 326 -7.31 -3.17 16.59
N ALA A 327 -6.02 -2.91 16.39
CA ALA A 327 -5.54 -1.64 15.88
C ALA A 327 -6.13 -1.31 14.51
N ALA A 328 -6.12 -2.27 13.57
CA ALA A 328 -6.72 -2.14 12.26
C ALA A 328 -8.22 -1.82 12.35
N MET A 329 -8.96 -2.55 13.19
CA MET A 329 -10.40 -2.33 13.37
C MET A 329 -10.71 -0.92 13.88
N VAL A 330 -9.95 -0.42 14.85
CA VAL A 330 -10.12 0.95 15.40
C VAL A 330 -9.84 2.00 14.32
N LEU A 331 -8.72 1.87 13.61
CA LEU A 331 -8.31 2.83 12.60
C LEU A 331 -9.24 2.84 11.38
N VAL A 332 -9.70 1.67 10.92
CA VAL A 332 -10.65 1.57 9.80
C VAL A 332 -12.03 2.15 10.19
N ARG A 333 -12.50 1.90 11.41
CA ARG A 333 -13.72 2.55 11.92
C ARG A 333 -13.58 4.08 11.99
N TYR A 334 -12.42 4.57 12.38
CA TYR A 334 -12.13 6.01 12.39
C TYR A 334 -12.14 6.58 10.98
N LEU A 335 -11.50 5.91 10.00
CA LEU A 335 -11.52 6.29 8.59
C LEU A 335 -12.96 6.38 8.05
N GLY A 336 -13.79 5.35 8.32
CA GLY A 336 -15.19 5.34 7.89
C GLY A 336 -15.99 6.51 8.44
N ARG A 337 -15.76 6.91 9.70
CA ARG A 337 -16.41 8.10 10.29
C ARG A 337 -16.03 9.40 9.60
N ILE A 338 -14.75 9.55 9.19
CA ILE A 338 -14.29 10.74 8.48
C ILE A 338 -14.89 10.79 7.08
N GLN A 339 -14.91 9.69 6.35
CA GLN A 339 -15.49 9.62 5.00
C GLN A 339 -16.98 9.93 5.00
N ASN A 340 -17.73 9.40 5.97
CA ASN A 340 -19.16 9.69 6.09
C ASN A 340 -19.43 11.18 6.37
N ARG A 341 -18.65 11.83 7.24
CA ARG A 341 -18.76 13.27 7.49
C ARG A 341 -18.42 14.10 6.25
N ALA A 342 -17.42 13.71 5.48
CA ALA A 342 -17.08 14.39 4.23
C ALA A 342 -18.21 14.27 3.19
N ALA A 343 -18.86 13.11 3.10
CA ALA A 343 -19.99 12.88 2.20
C ALA A 343 -21.27 13.65 2.61
N GLU A 344 -21.49 13.92 3.91
CA GLU A 344 -22.60 14.72 4.41
C GLU A 344 -22.45 16.22 4.08
N VAL A 345 -21.23 16.74 4.10
CA VAL A 345 -20.90 18.15 3.79
C VAL A 345 -21.00 18.43 2.28
N SER A 346 -20.89 17.41 1.43
CA SER A 346 -20.99 17.52 -0.03
C SER A 346 -22.41 17.41 -0.59
N ARG A 347 -23.40 17.12 0.27
CA ARG A 347 -24.83 17.10 -0.05
C ARG A 347 -25.50 18.41 0.38
#